data_295f073b684b920b7e8b65d0c96022bf
#
_entry.id   295f073b684b920b7e8b65d0c96022bf
#
_cell.length_a   1.000
_cell.length_b   1.000
_cell.length_c   1.000
_cell.angle_alpha   90.00
_cell.angle_beta   90.00
_cell.angle_gamma   90.00
#
_symmetry.space_group_name_H-M   'P 1'
#
loop_
_entity.id
_entity.type
_entity.pdbx_description
1 polymer ?
#
loop_
_entity_poly.entity_id
_entity_poly.type
_entity_poly.pdbx_seq_one_letter_code
_entity_poly.pdbx_strand_id
1 'polypeptide(L)'
;DLVSWNLYLGWYVPGLFLNDLWMDFFHLVYPNRPLGFSEYGAEGMPNLHSAHPRRGDHTEEYQAKYHEYMLKCFDRHPWLWATHVWNMFDFAADARDQGGEPGMNHKGLVTFDRKTKKDSFYLYKAWWSEENFVHICSKRFTDRTEKEIEVKVYSNQKSVTLYADGKKLAE
;
A
#
# COMPACT_ATOMS: atom_id res chain seq x y z
N ASP A 1 -0.35 -9.51 -28.27
CA ASP A 1 -0.52 -8.17 -27.68
C ASP A 1 -0.71 -8.32 -26.19
N LEU A 2 -0.20 -7.34 -25.40
CA LEU A 2 -0.33 -7.28 -23.95
C LEU A 2 -1.61 -6.53 -23.57
N VAL A 3 -2.23 -6.93 -22.46
CA VAL A 3 -3.36 -6.23 -21.86
C VAL A 3 -2.96 -5.76 -20.47
N SER A 4 -3.34 -4.54 -20.11
CA SER A 4 -3.18 -4.02 -18.76
C SER A 4 -4.42 -3.23 -18.32
N TRP A 5 -4.66 -3.22 -17.02
CA TRP A 5 -5.83 -2.59 -16.41
C TRP A 5 -5.44 -1.55 -15.37
N ASN A 6 -6.15 -0.42 -15.38
CA ASN A 6 -6.22 0.50 -14.26
C ASN A 6 -7.29 -0.03 -13.31
N LEU A 7 -6.88 -0.70 -12.24
CA LEU A 7 -7.81 -1.40 -11.37
C LEU A 7 -7.62 -0.98 -9.90
N TYR A 8 -8.69 -0.50 -9.29
CA TYR A 8 -8.68 0.08 -7.96
C TYR A 8 -9.71 -0.58 -7.03
N LEU A 9 -9.88 -1.90 -7.16
CA LEU A 9 -10.71 -2.69 -6.26
C LEU A 9 -10.11 -2.68 -4.85
N GLY A 10 -10.93 -2.38 -3.86
CA GLY A 10 -10.46 -2.12 -2.50
C GLY A 10 -10.26 -0.62 -2.21
N TRP A 11 -10.25 0.24 -3.24
CA TRP A 11 -10.28 1.70 -3.06
C TRP A 11 -11.59 2.31 -3.54
N TYR A 12 -11.89 2.32 -4.83
CA TYR A 12 -13.16 2.85 -5.35
C TYR A 12 -14.32 1.87 -5.14
N VAL A 13 -14.06 0.58 -5.26
CA VAL A 13 -15.04 -0.48 -5.03
C VAL A 13 -14.65 -1.26 -3.77
N PRO A 14 -15.58 -1.61 -2.86
CA PRO A 14 -15.27 -2.39 -1.66
C PRO A 14 -14.82 -3.82 -2.02
N GLY A 15 -13.88 -4.36 -1.20
CA GLY A 15 -13.40 -5.73 -1.30
C GLY A 15 -12.04 -5.86 -2.02
N LEU A 16 -10.96 -5.93 -1.24
CA LEU A 16 -9.61 -6.20 -1.75
C LEU A 16 -9.54 -7.56 -2.47
N PHE A 17 -10.26 -8.56 -1.96
CA PHE A 17 -10.33 -9.91 -2.54
C PHE A 17 -10.87 -9.96 -3.98
N LEU A 18 -11.59 -8.92 -4.40
CA LEU A 18 -12.09 -8.83 -5.78
C LEU A 18 -10.95 -8.74 -6.80
N ASN A 19 -9.75 -8.31 -6.40
CA ASN A 19 -8.58 -8.32 -7.28
C ASN A 19 -8.18 -9.75 -7.66
N ASP A 20 -8.15 -10.68 -6.70
CA ASP A 20 -7.89 -12.10 -6.98
C ASP A 20 -8.95 -12.68 -7.92
N LEU A 21 -10.23 -12.48 -7.59
CA LEU A 21 -11.34 -12.99 -8.41
C LEU A 21 -11.32 -12.43 -9.83
N TRP A 22 -11.01 -11.15 -9.99
CA TRP A 22 -10.90 -10.53 -11.30
C TRP A 22 -9.77 -11.12 -12.14
N MET A 23 -8.59 -11.29 -11.54
CA MET A 23 -7.44 -11.87 -12.22
C MET A 23 -7.70 -13.32 -12.62
N ASP A 24 -8.20 -14.13 -11.70
CA ASP A 24 -8.56 -15.53 -11.96
C ASP A 24 -9.60 -15.64 -13.07
N PHE A 25 -10.66 -14.83 -13.01
CA PHE A 25 -11.71 -14.79 -14.03
C PHE A 25 -11.15 -14.41 -15.40
N PHE A 26 -10.35 -13.33 -15.47
CA PHE A 26 -9.78 -12.89 -16.72
C PHE A 26 -8.84 -13.94 -17.32
N HIS A 27 -8.00 -14.54 -16.51
CA HIS A 27 -7.08 -15.60 -16.95
C HIS A 27 -7.81 -16.86 -17.40
N LEU A 28 -8.90 -17.22 -16.73
CA LEU A 28 -9.75 -18.35 -17.13
C LEU A 28 -10.40 -18.12 -18.50
N VAL A 29 -10.92 -16.92 -18.72
CA VAL A 29 -11.63 -16.57 -19.99
C VAL A 29 -10.65 -16.32 -21.13
N TYR A 30 -9.49 -15.75 -20.83
CA TYR A 30 -8.46 -15.39 -21.81
C TYR A 30 -7.06 -15.93 -21.45
N PRO A 31 -6.88 -17.27 -21.39
CA PRO A 31 -5.65 -17.88 -20.88
C PRO A 31 -4.39 -17.53 -21.66
N ASN A 32 -4.54 -17.16 -22.95
CA ASN A 32 -3.44 -16.79 -23.84
C ASN A 32 -3.21 -15.26 -23.90
N ARG A 33 -3.89 -14.47 -23.08
CA ARG A 33 -3.72 -13.02 -23.01
C ARG A 33 -2.87 -12.64 -21.80
N PRO A 34 -1.64 -12.16 -21.98
CA PRO A 34 -0.84 -11.66 -20.87
C PRO A 34 -1.54 -10.46 -20.23
N LEU A 35 -1.86 -10.59 -18.94
CA LEU A 35 -2.48 -9.54 -18.14
C LEU A 35 -1.44 -8.81 -17.31
N GLY A 36 -1.58 -7.50 -17.15
CA GLY A 36 -0.84 -6.68 -16.21
C GLY A 36 -1.71 -5.62 -15.55
N PHE A 37 -1.15 -4.97 -14.55
CA PHE A 37 -1.75 -3.78 -13.93
C PHE A 37 -0.97 -2.55 -14.38
N SER A 38 -1.61 -1.67 -15.15
CA SER A 38 -1.05 -0.36 -15.50
C SER A 38 -1.20 0.64 -14.37
N GLU A 39 -2.22 0.46 -13.52
CA GLU A 39 -2.39 1.24 -12.29
C GLU A 39 -3.14 0.44 -11.21
N TYR A 40 -2.69 0.58 -9.97
CA TYR A 40 -3.39 0.21 -8.75
C TYR A 40 -2.90 1.07 -7.59
N GLY A 41 -3.74 1.34 -6.59
CA GLY A 41 -3.34 2.17 -5.45
C GLY A 41 -4.51 2.62 -4.58
N ALA A 42 -4.18 3.10 -3.40
CA ALA A 42 -5.09 3.73 -2.46
C ALA A 42 -4.48 5.03 -1.95
N GLU A 43 -5.31 5.98 -1.56
CA GLU A 43 -4.82 7.23 -0.98
C GLU A 43 -4.41 7.03 0.47
N GLY A 44 -3.37 7.76 0.88
CA GLY A 44 -2.92 7.85 2.26
C GLY A 44 -2.28 9.20 2.53
N MET A 45 -2.75 9.88 3.56
CA MET A 45 -2.24 11.16 4.00
C MET A 45 -1.44 10.95 5.29
N PRO A 46 -0.18 11.43 5.38
CA PRO A 46 0.70 11.19 6.53
C PRO A 46 0.24 11.81 7.86
N ASN A 47 -0.78 12.65 7.83
CA ASN A 47 -1.40 13.30 8.98
C ASN A 47 -2.76 12.67 9.36
N LEU A 48 -3.22 11.66 8.65
CA LEU A 48 -4.44 10.93 8.96
C LEU A 48 -4.10 9.51 9.39
N HIS A 49 -4.59 9.12 10.56
CA HIS A 49 -4.28 7.83 11.17
C HIS A 49 -5.51 7.16 11.75
N SER A 50 -5.50 5.83 11.80
CA SER A 50 -6.53 5.04 12.44
C SER A 50 -5.98 3.69 12.92
N ALA A 51 -6.35 3.31 14.15
CA ALA A 51 -6.12 1.94 14.65
C ALA A 51 -7.01 0.91 13.93
N HIS A 52 -8.10 1.36 13.28
CA HIS A 52 -9.05 0.53 12.53
C HIS A 52 -9.23 1.06 11.11
N PRO A 53 -8.18 1.02 10.27
CA PRO A 53 -8.19 1.64 8.95
C PRO A 53 -9.24 1.01 8.04
N ARG A 54 -10.00 1.88 7.34
CA ARG A 54 -11.10 1.50 6.47
C ARG A 54 -10.94 2.11 5.09
N ARG A 55 -11.53 1.46 4.10
CA ARG A 55 -11.60 1.97 2.73
C ARG A 55 -12.16 3.41 2.69
N GLY A 56 -11.43 4.31 2.07
CA GLY A 56 -11.85 5.71 1.86
C GLY A 56 -11.62 6.63 3.06
N ASP A 57 -10.92 6.19 4.12
CA ASP A 57 -10.58 7.03 5.26
C ASP A 57 -9.31 7.88 5.06
N HIS A 58 -8.62 7.69 3.94
CA HIS A 58 -7.38 8.36 3.57
C HIS A 58 -6.24 8.23 4.59
N THR A 59 -6.33 7.28 5.53
CA THR A 59 -5.27 7.05 6.50
C THR A 59 -4.05 6.39 5.87
N GLU A 60 -2.87 6.70 6.41
CA GLU A 60 -1.63 6.06 5.97
C GLU A 60 -1.68 4.55 6.21
N GLU A 61 -2.33 4.12 7.29
CA GLU A 61 -2.52 2.71 7.64
C GLU A 61 -3.40 1.98 6.62
N TYR A 62 -4.44 2.63 6.08
CA TYR A 62 -5.24 1.98 5.02
C TYR A 62 -4.46 1.85 3.72
N GLN A 63 -3.70 2.87 3.33
CA GLN A 63 -2.83 2.79 2.16
C GLN A 63 -1.85 1.62 2.30
N ALA A 64 -1.19 1.48 3.45
CA ALA A 64 -0.28 0.37 3.72
C ALA A 64 -0.98 -0.99 3.61
N LYS A 65 -2.13 -1.15 4.27
CA LYS A 65 -2.97 -2.36 4.21
C LYS A 65 -3.39 -2.74 2.79
N TYR A 66 -3.75 -1.75 1.96
CA TYR A 66 -4.09 -1.96 0.56
C TYR A 66 -2.90 -2.54 -0.21
N HIS A 67 -1.74 -1.91 -0.10
CA HIS A 67 -0.55 -2.34 -0.83
C HIS A 67 0.01 -3.68 -0.32
N GLU A 68 -0.07 -3.98 0.99
CA GLU A 68 0.24 -5.29 1.55
C GLU A 68 -0.60 -6.40 0.92
N TYR A 69 -1.89 -6.14 0.76
CA TYR A 69 -2.79 -7.07 0.09
C TYR A 69 -2.40 -7.28 -1.37
N MET A 70 -2.16 -6.18 -2.10
CA MET A 70 -1.86 -6.22 -3.53
C MET A 70 -0.57 -6.98 -3.82
N LEU A 71 0.51 -6.76 -3.06
CA LEU A 71 1.76 -7.49 -3.26
C LEU A 71 1.57 -9.01 -3.06
N LYS A 72 0.89 -9.40 -1.97
CA LYS A 72 0.55 -10.81 -1.74
C LYS A 72 -0.38 -11.39 -2.81
N CYS A 73 -1.29 -10.56 -3.34
CA CYS A 73 -2.18 -10.92 -4.42
C CYS A 73 -1.36 -11.20 -5.70
N PHE A 74 -0.42 -10.35 -6.05
CA PHE A 74 0.46 -10.54 -7.21
C PHE A 74 1.36 -11.78 -7.09
N ASP A 75 1.86 -12.08 -5.91
CA ASP A 75 2.62 -13.31 -5.66
C ASP A 75 1.81 -14.59 -5.93
N ARG A 76 0.49 -14.53 -5.70
CA ARG A 76 -0.42 -15.65 -6.03
C ARG A 76 -0.71 -15.75 -7.53
N HIS A 77 -0.40 -14.71 -8.33
CA HIS A 77 -0.68 -14.64 -9.77
C HIS A 77 0.63 -14.41 -10.58
N PRO A 78 1.58 -15.36 -10.53
CA PRO A 78 2.92 -15.20 -11.14
C PRO A 78 2.90 -15.09 -12.67
N TRP A 79 1.77 -15.29 -13.30
CA TRP A 79 1.54 -15.13 -14.74
C TRP A 79 1.30 -13.67 -15.17
N LEU A 80 1.19 -12.75 -14.22
CA LEU A 80 1.14 -11.32 -14.55
C LEU A 80 2.46 -10.86 -15.17
N TRP A 81 2.39 -10.15 -16.30
CA TRP A 81 3.59 -9.66 -16.98
C TRP A 81 4.16 -8.39 -16.33
N ALA A 82 3.32 -7.56 -15.70
CA ALA A 82 3.75 -6.37 -14.97
C ALA A 82 2.69 -5.85 -13.99
N THR A 83 3.17 -5.12 -12.98
CA THR A 83 2.33 -4.41 -12.02
C THR A 83 2.93 -3.03 -11.75
N HIS A 84 2.16 -1.96 -12.03
CA HIS A 84 2.61 -0.58 -11.86
C HIS A 84 1.77 0.11 -10.80
N VAL A 85 2.42 0.49 -9.70
CA VAL A 85 1.76 1.23 -8.63
C VAL A 85 1.41 2.65 -9.09
N TRP A 86 0.21 3.11 -8.79
CA TRP A 86 -0.21 4.49 -8.94
C TRP A 86 -0.28 5.14 -7.56
N ASN A 87 0.70 5.99 -7.20
CA ASN A 87 1.93 6.18 -7.97
C ASN A 87 3.10 6.49 -7.03
N MET A 88 4.24 6.94 -7.55
CA MET A 88 5.42 7.23 -6.72
C MET A 88 5.22 8.47 -5.86
N PHE A 89 4.58 9.52 -6.37
CA PHE A 89 4.44 10.81 -5.70
C PHE A 89 2.99 11.29 -5.65
N ASP A 90 2.61 11.95 -4.57
CA ASP A 90 1.40 12.76 -4.56
C ASP A 90 1.51 13.86 -5.61
N PHE A 91 0.39 14.25 -6.22
CA PHE A 91 0.38 15.24 -7.29
C PHE A 91 -0.89 16.09 -7.28
N ALA A 92 -0.77 17.31 -7.82
CA ALA A 92 -1.91 18.21 -8.00
C ALA A 92 -2.83 17.66 -9.12
N ALA A 93 -4.14 17.72 -8.88
CA ALA A 93 -5.19 17.33 -9.81
C ALA A 93 -6.39 18.25 -9.60
N ASP A 94 -6.45 19.35 -10.32
CA ASP A 94 -7.34 20.50 -10.10
C ASP A 94 -8.82 20.11 -9.86
N ALA A 95 -9.37 19.27 -10.70
CA ALA A 95 -10.78 18.83 -10.60
C ALA A 95 -11.04 17.73 -9.53
N ARG A 96 -10.02 17.37 -8.72
CA ARG A 96 -10.15 16.28 -7.77
C ARG A 96 -10.74 16.75 -6.44
N ASP A 97 -11.87 16.17 -6.08
CA ASP A 97 -12.50 16.30 -4.76
C ASP A 97 -13.13 14.95 -4.39
N GLN A 98 -12.36 14.07 -3.77
CA GLN A 98 -12.75 12.68 -3.47
C GLN A 98 -12.53 12.30 -2.00
N GLY A 99 -12.69 13.28 -1.09
CA GLY A 99 -12.64 13.04 0.35
C GLY A 99 -11.28 13.22 1.02
N GLY A 100 -10.25 13.55 0.25
CA GLY A 100 -8.96 14.00 0.76
C GLY A 100 -8.83 15.52 0.71
N GLU A 101 -7.64 16.02 0.44
CA GLU A 101 -7.40 17.44 0.18
C GLU A 101 -7.90 17.78 -1.23
N PRO A 102 -8.81 18.76 -1.40
CA PRO A 102 -9.28 19.20 -2.72
C PRO A 102 -8.11 19.60 -3.63
N GLY A 103 -8.17 19.24 -4.90
CA GLY A 103 -7.13 19.53 -5.88
C GLY A 103 -5.87 18.66 -5.76
N MET A 104 -5.89 17.62 -4.92
CA MET A 104 -4.74 16.74 -4.69
C MET A 104 -5.09 15.26 -4.86
N ASN A 105 -4.12 14.49 -5.34
CA ASN A 105 -4.15 13.03 -5.35
C ASN A 105 -3.08 12.50 -4.41
N HIS A 106 -3.52 11.82 -3.35
CA HIS A 106 -2.65 11.27 -2.30
C HIS A 106 -2.33 9.78 -2.45
N LYS A 107 -2.42 9.24 -3.67
CA LYS A 107 -2.02 7.84 -3.94
C LYS A 107 -0.50 7.64 -4.01
N GLY A 108 0.28 8.72 -3.95
CA GLY A 108 1.74 8.66 -3.92
C GLY A 108 2.26 7.84 -2.74
N LEU A 109 3.35 7.12 -2.96
CA LEU A 109 4.14 6.50 -1.89
C LEU A 109 5.00 7.54 -1.14
N VAL A 110 5.19 8.71 -1.77
CA VAL A 110 5.94 9.87 -1.25
C VAL A 110 5.08 11.11 -1.41
N THR A 111 5.14 12.02 -0.46
CA THR A 111 4.36 13.27 -0.46
C THR A 111 4.70 14.17 -1.65
N PHE A 112 3.79 15.13 -1.94
CA PHE A 112 3.92 16.09 -3.04
C PHE A 112 5.24 16.88 -2.98
N ASP A 113 5.66 17.30 -1.80
CA ASP A 113 6.90 18.04 -1.57
C ASP A 113 8.18 17.16 -1.57
N ARG A 114 8.03 15.85 -1.79
CA ARG A 114 9.10 14.84 -1.83
C ARG A 114 9.82 14.60 -0.50
N LYS A 115 9.34 15.17 0.61
CA LYS A 115 10.05 15.11 1.91
C LYS A 115 9.67 13.89 2.73
N THR A 116 8.42 13.40 2.63
CA THR A 116 7.95 12.30 3.45
C THR A 116 7.72 11.05 2.61
N LYS A 117 8.46 10.00 2.92
CA LYS A 117 8.17 8.63 2.46
C LYS A 117 7.12 8.04 3.39
N LYS A 118 5.99 7.60 2.83
CA LYS A 118 4.90 6.97 3.57
C LYS A 118 5.26 5.52 3.91
N ASP A 119 4.53 4.89 4.82
CA ASP A 119 4.81 3.48 5.21
C ASP A 119 4.76 2.54 4.01
N SER A 120 3.84 2.76 3.07
CA SER A 120 3.75 2.00 1.83
C SER A 120 5.01 2.08 0.96
N PHE A 121 5.79 3.17 0.99
CA PHE A 121 7.10 3.23 0.32
C PHE A 121 8.06 2.18 0.89
N TYR A 122 8.09 2.05 2.23
CA TYR A 122 8.98 1.10 2.90
C TYR A 122 8.52 -0.35 2.73
N LEU A 123 7.22 -0.58 2.51
CA LEU A 123 6.71 -1.88 2.11
C LEU A 123 7.34 -2.32 0.76
N TYR A 124 7.30 -1.46 -0.26
CA TYR A 124 7.92 -1.75 -1.55
C TYR A 124 9.44 -1.88 -1.46
N LYS A 125 10.08 -1.08 -0.61
CA LYS A 125 11.50 -1.23 -0.33
C LYS A 125 11.80 -2.61 0.27
N ALA A 126 10.97 -3.10 1.21
CA ALA A 126 11.12 -4.44 1.79
C ALA A 126 10.95 -5.55 0.75
N TRP A 127 10.06 -5.35 -0.22
CA TRP A 127 9.71 -6.36 -1.22
C TRP A 127 10.72 -6.47 -2.36
N TRP A 128 11.29 -5.32 -2.79
CA TRP A 128 12.07 -5.23 -4.02
C TRP A 128 13.54 -4.86 -3.84
N SER A 129 13.94 -4.33 -2.67
CA SER A 129 15.32 -3.87 -2.46
C SER A 129 16.20 -4.95 -1.83
N GLU A 130 17.44 -5.00 -2.28
CA GLU A 130 18.51 -5.81 -1.65
C GLU A 130 19.21 -5.06 -0.50
N GLU A 131 18.97 -3.76 -0.35
CA GLU A 131 19.52 -2.96 0.73
C GLU A 131 18.92 -3.37 2.08
N ASN A 132 19.77 -3.81 3.01
CA ASN A 132 19.35 -4.21 4.35
C ASN A 132 18.76 -3.03 5.11
N PHE A 133 17.54 -3.17 5.59
CA PHE A 133 16.90 -2.14 6.40
C PHE A 133 15.77 -2.70 7.28
N VAL A 134 15.34 -1.87 8.21
CA VAL A 134 14.15 -2.07 9.03
C VAL A 134 13.40 -0.75 9.16
N HIS A 135 12.08 -0.80 9.05
CA HIS A 135 11.19 0.35 9.22
C HIS A 135 10.04 0.00 10.15
N ILE A 136 9.89 0.76 11.23
CA ILE A 136 8.71 0.69 12.10
C ILE A 136 7.63 1.56 11.47
N CYS A 137 6.46 0.97 11.21
CA CYS A 137 5.30 1.66 10.64
C CYS A 137 4.59 2.54 11.67
N SER A 138 3.72 3.41 11.18
CA SER A 138 2.83 4.27 11.98
C SER A 138 3.55 5.14 13.01
N LYS A 139 4.80 5.55 12.71
CA LYS A 139 5.58 6.43 13.59
C LYS A 139 4.96 7.83 13.74
N ARG A 140 4.17 8.26 12.77
CA ARG A 140 3.45 9.54 12.77
C ARG A 140 2.13 9.49 13.54
N PHE A 141 1.63 8.29 13.83
CA PHE A 141 0.43 8.09 14.63
C PHE A 141 0.76 8.25 16.12
N THR A 142 0.84 9.51 16.60
CA THR A 142 1.22 9.85 17.98
C THR A 142 0.03 9.83 18.94
N ASP A 143 -1.15 10.25 18.49
CA ASP A 143 -2.35 10.40 19.31
C ASP A 143 -3.13 9.08 19.36
N ARG A 144 -2.65 8.16 20.20
CA ARG A 144 -3.24 6.84 20.38
C ARG A 144 -4.01 6.76 21.69
N THR A 145 -5.20 6.16 21.62
CA THR A 145 -6.09 5.97 22.76
C THR A 145 -6.20 4.51 23.20
N GLU A 146 -5.71 3.60 22.38
CA GLU A 146 -5.75 2.16 22.63
C GLU A 146 -4.76 1.78 23.73
N LYS A 147 -5.17 0.85 24.61
CA LYS A 147 -4.32 0.29 25.66
C LYS A 147 -3.24 -0.64 25.10
N GLU A 148 -3.56 -1.31 24.00
CA GLU A 148 -2.66 -2.19 23.27
C GLU A 148 -2.41 -1.62 21.89
N ILE A 149 -1.16 -1.57 21.48
CA ILE A 149 -0.74 -0.99 20.21
C ILE A 149 -0.05 -2.08 19.39
N GLU A 150 -0.56 -2.34 18.20
CA GLU A 150 0.14 -3.16 17.22
C GLU A 150 1.39 -2.45 16.72
N VAL A 151 2.53 -3.11 16.81
CA VAL A 151 3.80 -2.64 16.22
C VAL A 151 4.06 -3.40 14.93
N LYS A 152 3.86 -2.74 13.80
CA LYS A 152 4.13 -3.29 12.48
C LYS A 152 5.53 -2.87 12.01
N VAL A 153 6.26 -3.81 11.41
CA VAL A 153 7.60 -3.58 10.89
C VAL A 153 7.68 -4.08 9.44
N TYR A 154 8.29 -3.28 8.58
CA TYR A 154 8.73 -3.71 7.25
C TYR A 154 10.24 -3.91 7.23
N SER A 155 10.66 -5.07 6.76
CA SER A 155 12.07 -5.42 6.65
C SER A 155 12.28 -6.50 5.59
N ASN A 156 13.42 -6.49 4.93
CA ASN A 156 13.90 -7.58 4.07
C ASN A 156 14.87 -8.51 4.81
N GLN A 157 14.96 -8.38 6.15
CA GLN A 157 15.80 -9.23 6.98
C GLN A 157 15.05 -10.45 7.48
N LYS A 158 15.79 -11.54 7.78
CA LYS A 158 15.23 -12.81 8.26
C LYS A 158 14.63 -12.70 9.67
N SER A 159 15.17 -11.82 10.49
CA SER A 159 14.63 -11.51 11.83
C SER A 159 14.85 -10.06 12.18
N VAL A 160 14.00 -9.52 13.04
CA VAL A 160 14.09 -8.19 13.62
C VAL A 160 13.79 -8.30 15.12
N THR A 161 14.50 -7.52 15.94
CA THR A 161 14.25 -7.50 17.37
C THR A 161 13.67 -6.15 17.79
N LEU A 162 12.57 -6.17 18.53
CA LEU A 162 11.93 -4.99 19.09
C LEU A 162 12.42 -4.72 20.49
N TYR A 163 12.84 -3.48 20.73
CA TYR A 163 13.20 -2.98 22.05
C TYR A 163 12.32 -1.78 22.43
N ALA A 164 11.95 -1.67 23.72
CA ALA A 164 11.41 -0.45 24.28
C ALA A 164 12.23 -0.11 25.55
N ASP A 165 12.71 1.13 25.64
CA ASP A 165 13.55 1.63 26.73
C ASP A 165 14.74 0.71 27.07
N GLY A 166 15.37 0.16 26.01
CA GLY A 166 16.50 -0.76 26.13
C GLY A 166 16.16 -2.19 26.53
N LYS A 167 14.88 -2.51 26.77
CA LYS A 167 14.41 -3.86 27.10
C LYS A 167 13.90 -4.56 25.84
N LYS A 168 14.39 -5.77 25.56
CA LYS A 168 13.88 -6.61 24.48
C LYS A 168 12.42 -7.00 24.76
N LEU A 169 11.53 -6.76 23.80
CA LEU A 169 10.12 -7.10 23.87
C LEU A 169 9.77 -8.31 23.00
N ALA A 170 10.32 -8.38 21.80
CA ALA A 170 10.01 -9.42 20.81
C ALA A 170 11.15 -9.64 19.82
N GLU A 171 11.10 -10.79 19.14
CA GLU A 171 11.95 -11.14 18.00
C GLU A 171 11.12 -11.87 16.95
#